data_042036421f65bd9e7aeaa7e6388607eb
#
_entry.id   042036421f65bd9e7aeaa7e6388607eb
#
_cell.length_a   1.000
_cell.length_b   1.000
_cell.length_c   1.000
_cell.angle_alpha   90.00
_cell.angle_beta   90.00
_cell.angle_gamma   90.00
#
_symmetry.space_group_name_H-M   'P 1'
#
loop_
_entity.id
_entity.type
_entity.pdbx_description
1 polymer ?
#
loop_
_entity_poly.entity_id
_entity_poly.type
_entity_poly.pdbx_seq_one_letter_code
_entity_poly.pdbx_strand_id
1 'polypeptide(L)'
;MIAAIVHQLTRDLTDDQIQNDPSFAAYFVDHTTGIYPTAASGFPWTAASIGVKGDPICDLTEDMAAEQKARVTYDNILRLAKDDPDVTDVI
;
A
#
# COMPACT_ATOMS: atom_id res chain seq x y z
N MET A 1 -8.16 -0.88 3.80
CA MET A 1 -7.34 -0.36 4.92
C MET A 1 -6.18 0.50 4.43
N ILE A 2 -5.16 -0.02 3.76
CA ILE A 2 -4.02 0.80 3.24
C ILE A 2 -4.47 1.95 2.33
N ALA A 3 -5.40 1.71 1.42
CA ALA A 3 -5.91 2.77 0.54
C ALA A 3 -6.60 3.90 1.31
N ALA A 4 -7.28 3.58 2.42
CA ALA A 4 -7.88 4.60 3.29
C ALA A 4 -6.81 5.44 3.99
N ILE A 5 -5.74 4.82 4.48
CA ILE A 5 -4.60 5.53 5.08
C ILE A 5 -3.96 6.48 4.06
N VAL A 6 -3.65 5.97 2.87
CA VAL A 6 -3.06 6.79 1.79
C VAL A 6 -3.98 7.96 1.45
N HIS A 7 -5.29 7.73 1.35
CA HIS A 7 -6.26 8.78 1.09
C HIS A 7 -6.26 9.85 2.19
N GLN A 8 -6.30 9.45 3.46
CA GLN A 8 -6.31 10.39 4.59
C GLN A 8 -5.03 11.23 4.67
N LEU A 9 -3.88 10.62 4.41
CA LEU A 9 -2.59 11.30 4.45
C LEU A 9 -2.35 12.24 3.26
N THR A 10 -3.04 12.05 2.14
CA THR A 10 -2.77 12.80 0.90
C THR A 10 -3.93 13.66 0.41
N ARG A 11 -5.11 13.56 1.02
CA ARG A 11 -6.34 14.24 0.56
C ARG A 11 -6.22 15.76 0.44
N ASP A 12 -5.39 16.38 1.28
CA ASP A 12 -5.22 17.83 1.33
C ASP A 12 -3.96 18.30 0.57
N LEU A 13 -3.24 17.37 -0.07
CA LEU A 13 -2.05 17.68 -0.87
C LEU A 13 -2.43 17.99 -2.31
N THR A 14 -1.69 18.92 -2.92
CA THR A 14 -1.80 19.20 -4.36
C THR A 14 -1.00 18.16 -5.15
N ASP A 15 -1.34 17.98 -6.43
CA ASP A 15 -0.60 17.10 -7.33
C ASP A 15 0.89 17.48 -7.40
N ASP A 16 1.18 18.79 -7.41
CA ASP A 16 2.56 19.29 -7.41
C ASP A 16 3.32 18.89 -6.15
N GLN A 17 2.69 18.98 -4.98
CA GLN A 17 3.30 18.54 -3.72
C GLN A 17 3.58 17.04 -3.72
N ILE A 18 2.67 16.22 -4.23
CA ILE A 18 2.86 14.77 -4.33
C ILE A 18 4.00 14.41 -5.28
N GLN A 19 4.06 15.06 -6.45
CA GLN A 19 5.08 14.76 -7.47
C GLN A 19 6.48 15.23 -7.08
N ASN A 20 6.60 16.35 -6.37
CA ASN A 20 7.89 16.97 -6.09
C ASN A 20 8.44 16.68 -4.70
N ASP A 21 7.64 16.14 -3.78
CA ASP A 21 8.14 15.72 -2.47
C ASP A 21 8.74 14.31 -2.56
N PRO A 22 10.02 14.12 -2.21
CA PRO A 22 10.66 12.79 -2.24
C PRO A 22 9.96 11.74 -1.38
N SER A 23 9.22 12.16 -0.35
CA SER A 23 8.45 11.26 0.52
C SER A 23 7.28 10.61 -0.20
N PHE A 24 6.75 11.24 -1.24
CA PHE A 24 5.57 10.79 -1.98
C PHE A 24 5.89 10.36 -3.42
N ALA A 25 6.80 11.06 -4.09
CA ALA A 25 7.05 10.89 -5.53
C ALA A 25 7.39 9.43 -5.94
N ALA A 26 8.03 8.65 -5.05
CA ALA A 26 8.35 7.25 -5.32
C ALA A 26 7.12 6.33 -5.35
N TYR A 27 5.98 6.78 -4.81
CA TYR A 27 4.78 5.95 -4.61
C TYR A 27 3.60 6.38 -5.49
N PHE A 28 3.80 7.37 -6.36
CA PHE A 28 2.79 7.87 -7.26
C PHE A 28 3.31 7.99 -8.68
N VAL A 29 2.42 7.85 -9.65
CA VAL A 29 2.72 7.99 -11.06
C VAL A 29 1.69 8.90 -11.73
N ASP A 30 2.16 9.83 -12.56
CA ASP A 30 1.31 10.69 -13.38
C ASP A 30 0.91 9.95 -14.66
N HIS A 31 -0.39 9.73 -14.82
CA HIS A 31 -0.98 9.14 -16.02
C HIS A 31 -1.61 10.18 -16.94
N THR A 32 -1.27 11.45 -16.80
CA THR A 32 -1.80 12.61 -17.54
C THR A 32 -3.28 12.94 -17.27
N THR A 33 -4.07 11.96 -16.85
CA THR A 33 -5.48 12.12 -16.44
C THR A 33 -5.64 12.19 -14.92
N GLY A 34 -4.58 11.93 -14.18
CA GLY A 34 -4.51 11.97 -12.73
C GLY A 34 -3.25 11.30 -12.21
N ILE A 35 -2.99 11.51 -10.93
CA ILE A 35 -1.88 10.89 -10.22
C ILE A 35 -2.41 9.70 -9.44
N TYR A 36 -1.78 8.54 -9.60
CA TYR A 36 -2.22 7.28 -9.01
C TYR A 36 -1.11 6.64 -8.17
N PRO A 37 -1.47 5.97 -7.05
CA PRO A 37 -0.52 5.19 -6.27
C PRO A 37 0.14 4.11 -7.13
N THR A 38 1.43 3.87 -6.90
CA THR A 38 2.19 2.80 -7.52
C THR A 38 3.11 2.14 -6.50
N ALA A 39 3.55 0.91 -6.77
CA ALA A 39 4.58 0.29 -5.96
C ALA A 39 5.90 1.06 -6.13
N ALA A 40 6.67 1.23 -5.05
CA ALA A 40 7.97 1.91 -5.08
C ALA A 40 8.97 1.25 -6.03
N SER A 41 8.82 -0.06 -6.29
CA SER A 41 9.60 -0.80 -7.29
C SER A 41 9.27 -0.43 -8.74
N GLY A 42 8.14 0.27 -8.97
CA GLY A 42 7.62 0.55 -10.30
C GLY A 42 7.02 -0.66 -11.01
N PHE A 43 6.94 -1.82 -10.34
CA PHE A 43 6.39 -3.04 -10.96
C PHE A 43 4.86 -2.96 -11.05
N PRO A 44 4.27 -2.96 -12.25
CA PRO A 44 2.81 -2.94 -12.40
C PRO A 44 2.21 -4.31 -12.06
N TRP A 45 0.95 -4.33 -11.61
CA TRP A 45 0.22 -5.58 -11.48
C TRP A 45 0.02 -6.24 -12.84
N THR A 46 0.25 -7.55 -12.90
CA THR A 46 -0.04 -8.38 -14.08
C THR A 46 -0.55 -9.75 -13.62
N ALA A 47 -1.29 -10.44 -14.50
CA ALA A 47 -1.74 -11.81 -14.21
C ALA A 47 -0.57 -12.79 -14.01
N ALA A 48 0.61 -12.48 -14.54
CA ALA A 48 1.82 -13.27 -14.33
C ALA A 48 2.29 -13.29 -12.86
N SER A 49 1.81 -12.35 -12.03
CA SER A 49 2.12 -12.31 -10.60
C SER A 49 1.26 -13.27 -9.76
N ILE A 50 0.24 -13.89 -10.36
CA ILE A 50 -0.66 -14.80 -9.66
C ILE A 50 0.02 -16.16 -9.50
N GLY A 51 0.28 -16.54 -8.25
CA GLY A 51 0.97 -17.80 -7.91
C GLY A 51 0.07 -18.98 -7.59
N VAL A 52 -1.23 -18.86 -7.83
CA VAL A 52 -2.24 -19.90 -7.50
C VAL A 52 -1.92 -21.21 -8.23
N LYS A 53 -1.97 -22.32 -7.48
CA LYS A 53 -1.72 -23.68 -8.02
C LYS A 53 -3.02 -24.47 -8.26
N GLY A 54 -4.16 -23.99 -7.71
CA GLY A 54 -5.44 -24.69 -7.83
C GLY A 54 -5.65 -25.81 -6.79
N ASP A 55 -4.70 -25.97 -5.87
CA ASP A 55 -4.83 -26.83 -4.69
C ASP A 55 -5.24 -25.97 -3.49
N PRO A 56 -6.44 -26.15 -2.91
CA PRO A 56 -6.92 -25.29 -1.83
C PRO A 56 -6.02 -25.30 -0.59
N ILE A 57 -5.40 -26.42 -0.25
CA ILE A 57 -4.55 -26.53 0.92
C ILE A 57 -3.26 -25.74 0.71
N CYS A 58 -2.65 -25.91 -0.46
CA CYS A 58 -1.44 -25.19 -0.83
C CYS A 58 -1.69 -23.67 -0.88
N ASP A 59 -2.71 -23.26 -1.61
CA ASP A 59 -3.00 -21.84 -1.86
C ASP A 59 -3.41 -21.12 -0.56
N LEU A 60 -4.26 -21.73 0.28
CA LEU A 60 -4.65 -21.16 1.58
C LEU A 60 -3.51 -21.13 2.61
N THR A 61 -2.59 -22.09 2.56
CA THR A 61 -1.40 -22.06 3.44
C THR A 61 -0.52 -20.86 3.12
N GLU A 62 -0.35 -20.56 1.84
CA GLU A 62 0.40 -19.38 1.38
C GLU A 62 -0.32 -18.08 1.75
N ASP A 63 -1.64 -18.02 1.57
CA ASP A 63 -2.46 -16.87 1.97
C ASP A 63 -2.34 -16.58 3.47
N MET A 64 -2.41 -17.61 4.31
CA MET A 64 -2.23 -17.47 5.75
C MET A 64 -0.85 -16.92 6.11
N ALA A 65 0.19 -17.35 5.43
CA ALA A 65 1.55 -16.84 5.63
C ALA A 65 1.65 -15.36 5.21
N ALA A 66 1.01 -14.98 4.10
CA ALA A 66 0.94 -13.59 3.64
C ALA A 66 0.19 -12.71 4.64
N GLU A 67 -0.92 -13.18 5.19
CA GLU A 67 -1.68 -12.46 6.23
C GLU A 67 -0.87 -12.26 7.52
N GLN A 68 -0.05 -13.23 7.93
CA GLN A 68 0.84 -13.06 9.08
C GLN A 68 1.92 -12.00 8.83
N LYS A 69 2.45 -11.91 7.62
CA LYS A 69 3.39 -10.85 7.24
C LYS A 69 2.71 -9.47 7.24
N ALA A 70 1.49 -9.39 6.72
CA ALA A 70 0.69 -8.18 6.75
C ALA A 70 0.42 -7.72 8.19
N ARG A 71 0.04 -8.63 9.09
CA ARG A 71 -0.16 -8.32 10.50
C ARG A 71 1.09 -7.70 11.15
N VAL A 72 2.27 -8.29 10.92
CA VAL A 72 3.53 -7.73 11.44
C VAL A 72 3.80 -6.34 10.86
N THR A 73 3.49 -6.14 9.58
CA THR A 73 3.62 -4.82 8.94
C THR A 73 2.71 -3.79 9.62
N TYR A 74 1.46 -4.14 9.89
CA TYR A 74 0.51 -3.25 10.58
C TYR A 74 0.95 -2.95 12.02
N ASP A 75 1.44 -3.94 12.76
CA ASP A 75 2.01 -3.72 14.10
C ASP A 75 3.18 -2.73 14.05
N ASN A 76 4.04 -2.81 13.05
CA ASN A 76 5.15 -1.87 12.86
C ASN A 76 4.65 -0.45 12.52
N ILE A 77 3.64 -0.34 11.64
CA ILE A 77 3.04 0.96 11.30
C ILE A 77 2.44 1.61 12.54
N LEU A 78 1.65 0.87 13.31
CA LEU A 78 1.06 1.38 14.56
C LEU A 78 2.11 1.88 15.54
N ARG A 79 3.22 1.16 15.66
CA ARG A 79 4.32 1.56 16.55
C ARG A 79 5.00 2.84 16.09
N LEU A 80 5.17 3.03 14.78
CA LEU A 80 5.83 4.21 14.21
C LEU A 80 4.90 5.42 14.13
N ALA A 81 3.62 5.20 13.86
CA ALA A 81 2.61 6.25 13.69
C ALA A 81 1.68 6.40 14.92
N LYS A 82 2.16 6.07 16.11
CA LYS A 82 1.36 6.03 17.35
C LYS A 82 0.63 7.34 17.69
N ASP A 83 1.15 8.45 17.22
CA ASP A 83 0.60 9.79 17.48
C ASP A 83 -0.18 10.35 16.28
N ASP A 84 -0.42 9.54 15.25
CA ASP A 84 -1.14 9.93 14.04
C ASP A 84 -2.49 9.20 13.93
N PRO A 85 -3.62 9.88 14.30
CA PRO A 85 -4.92 9.26 14.26
C PRO A 85 -5.41 8.94 12.85
N ASP A 86 -4.94 9.63 11.80
CA ASP A 86 -5.28 9.33 10.41
C ASP A 86 -4.78 7.94 9.99
N VAL A 87 -3.79 7.41 10.71
CA VAL A 87 -3.24 6.07 10.50
C VAL A 87 -3.81 5.08 11.51
N THR A 88 -3.72 5.41 12.81
CA THR A 88 -4.03 4.46 13.89
C THR A 88 -5.51 4.10 13.97
N ASP A 89 -6.40 5.01 13.58
CA ASP A 89 -7.86 4.75 13.62
C ASP A 89 -8.33 3.85 12.47
N VAL A 90 -7.51 3.64 11.46
CA VAL A 90 -7.83 2.79 10.31
C VAL A 90 -7.35 1.34 10.51
N ILE A 91 -6.24 1.14 11.21
CA ILE A 91 -5.65 -0.18 11.47
C ILE A 91 -6.27 -0.81 12.71
#